data_b2bba7112bb0ab838405cea40fc0e4e5
#
_entry.id   b2bba7112bb0ab838405cea40fc0e4e5
#
_cell.length_a   1.000
_cell.length_b   1.000
_cell.length_c   1.000
_cell.angle_alpha   90.00
_cell.angle_beta   90.00
_cell.angle_gamma   90.00
#
_symmetry.space_group_name_H-M   'P 1'
#
loop_
_entity.id
_entity.type
_entity.pdbx_description
1 polymer ?
#
loop_
_entity_poly.entity_id
_entity_poly.type
_entity_poly.pdbx_seq_one_letter_code
_entity_poly.pdbx_strand_id
1 'polypeptide(L)'
;MLLFQEDNSEIDIQSFEYADEIRKTDGMWNEQMEEKVNCSELRSLLLFLLLWQAMFKVADRAIVLLLKFLKLFLAAIGKMMQSEVLLNFANIIPQTLYFIEKNLCLHKDNFIKYAVCPKCKTLYKFDDCIQWRPNGEEVSKKCRHVNYPHHPHKTRRKPCGTILMKTMRSKSGRTFLYPKQVYCFKKVTSSLQDLINKPNFMDNCEKWRNRFNELPDNILGDCFEGRIWREFQYVDGEPFLAVPNNFGLMLNVDWFQPTLHGSDSIGVIYMVVMNLPRDERFKPENLLVVGIIPGPKEPKHHINSFLQPLVDDLIDLWDGVILAYENGSQEMFRAAVLALSSDIPATRKCGGFVGHNAKKG
;
A
#
# COMPACT_ATOMS: atom_id res chain seq x y z
N MET A 1 -10.41 -34.57 22.18
CA MET A 1 -9.24 -33.67 21.99
C MET A 1 -8.79 -33.86 20.55
N LEU A 2 -9.46 -33.21 19.62
CA LEU A 2 -9.17 -33.22 18.17
C LEU A 2 -8.56 -31.89 17.82
N LEU A 3 -7.32 -31.92 17.43
CA LEU A 3 -6.51 -30.80 16.96
C LEU A 3 -7.07 -30.34 15.61
N PHE A 4 -7.65 -29.16 15.57
CA PHE A 4 -7.85 -28.42 14.33
C PHE A 4 -6.49 -27.80 13.97
N GLN A 5 -5.80 -28.39 13.01
CA GLN A 5 -4.80 -27.72 12.21
C GLN A 5 -5.57 -26.82 11.25
N GLU A 6 -5.69 -25.53 11.57
CA GLU A 6 -6.09 -24.53 10.60
C GLU A 6 -4.92 -24.29 9.65
N ASP A 7 -5.15 -24.68 8.41
CA ASP A 7 -4.22 -24.62 7.29
C ASP A 7 -3.99 -23.13 6.89
N ASN A 8 -2.76 -22.65 7.04
CA ASN A 8 -2.33 -21.31 6.62
C ASN A 8 -2.50 -21.03 5.11
N SER A 9 -3.08 -21.98 4.36
CA SER A 9 -3.41 -21.86 2.94
C SER A 9 -4.65 -20.99 2.66
N GLU A 10 -5.56 -20.78 3.63
CA GLU A 10 -6.82 -20.07 3.38
C GLU A 10 -6.68 -18.55 3.16
N ILE A 11 -5.71 -17.90 3.81
CA ILE A 11 -5.49 -16.44 3.64
C ILE A 11 -4.84 -16.15 2.27
N ASP A 12 -3.95 -17.02 1.83
CA ASP A 12 -3.32 -16.96 0.50
C ASP A 12 -4.35 -17.23 -0.62
N ILE A 13 -5.34 -18.09 -0.38
CA ILE A 13 -6.38 -18.47 -1.35
C ILE A 13 -7.35 -17.29 -1.62
N GLN A 14 -7.70 -16.48 -0.61
CA GLN A 14 -8.63 -15.36 -0.78
C GLN A 14 -8.03 -14.20 -1.60
N SER A 15 -6.77 -13.86 -1.36
CA SER A 15 -6.03 -12.89 -2.19
C SER A 15 -5.86 -13.38 -3.64
N PHE A 16 -5.93 -14.71 -3.82
CA PHE A 16 -5.78 -15.38 -5.09
C PHE A 16 -7.08 -15.47 -5.91
N GLU A 17 -8.19 -15.78 -5.28
CA GLU A 17 -9.51 -15.70 -5.93
C GLU A 17 -9.76 -14.29 -6.45
N TYR A 18 -9.33 -13.31 -5.68
CA TYR A 18 -9.36 -11.90 -6.03
C TYR A 18 -8.50 -11.58 -7.26
N ALA A 19 -7.27 -12.09 -7.35
CA ALA A 19 -6.37 -11.87 -8.48
C ALA A 19 -6.79 -12.62 -9.77
N ASP A 20 -7.38 -13.81 -9.63
CA ASP A 20 -7.85 -14.61 -10.76
C ASP A 20 -9.21 -14.10 -11.29
N GLU A 21 -10.07 -13.55 -10.44
CA GLU A 21 -11.27 -12.81 -10.84
C GLU A 21 -10.90 -11.52 -11.59
N ILE A 22 -9.88 -10.78 -11.16
CA ILE A 22 -9.38 -9.59 -11.86
C ILE A 22 -8.94 -9.95 -13.27
N ARG A 23 -8.13 -11.00 -13.49
CA ARG A 23 -7.63 -11.38 -14.82
C ARG A 23 -8.70 -11.92 -15.76
N LYS A 24 -9.76 -12.55 -15.23
CA LYS A 24 -10.88 -13.06 -16.05
C LYS A 24 -11.87 -11.97 -16.43
N THR A 25 -12.05 -10.99 -15.58
CA THR A 25 -13.05 -9.94 -15.75
C THR A 25 -12.57 -8.79 -16.62
N ASP A 26 -11.27 -8.52 -16.68
CA ASP A 26 -10.71 -7.52 -17.61
C ASP A 26 -10.91 -7.91 -19.08
N GLY A 27 -11.06 -9.21 -19.39
CA GLY A 27 -11.38 -9.70 -20.73
C GLY A 27 -12.89 -9.83 -21.04
N MET A 28 -13.77 -9.76 -20.03
CA MET A 28 -15.24 -9.89 -20.20
C MET A 28 -16.00 -8.58 -19.90
N TRP A 29 -15.29 -7.52 -19.51
CA TRP A 29 -15.90 -6.23 -19.23
C TRP A 29 -16.12 -5.46 -20.52
N ASN A 30 -17.30 -5.63 -21.13
CA ASN A 30 -17.73 -4.86 -22.29
C ASN A 30 -18.30 -3.50 -21.83
N GLU A 31 -18.10 -2.45 -22.66
CA GLU A 31 -18.68 -1.11 -22.50
C GLU A 31 -20.20 -1.11 -22.20
N GLN A 32 -20.90 -2.15 -22.66
CA GLN A 32 -22.34 -2.36 -22.36
C GLN A 32 -22.64 -2.67 -20.89
N MET A 33 -21.66 -3.09 -20.08
CA MET A 33 -21.84 -3.24 -18.62
C MET A 33 -21.56 -1.95 -17.86
N GLU A 34 -20.71 -1.07 -18.36
CA GLU A 34 -20.49 0.26 -17.76
C GLU A 34 -21.74 1.14 -17.83
N GLU A 35 -22.49 1.12 -18.95
CA GLU A 35 -23.76 1.86 -19.05
C GLU A 35 -24.85 1.34 -18.12
N LYS A 36 -24.89 0.02 -17.82
CA LYS A 36 -25.90 -0.58 -16.94
C LYS A 36 -25.68 -0.31 -15.44
N VAL A 37 -24.51 0.11 -15.02
CA VAL A 37 -24.13 0.32 -13.61
C VAL A 37 -24.33 1.77 -13.16
N ASN A 38 -24.71 2.69 -14.03
CA ASN A 38 -25.02 4.08 -13.70
C ASN A 38 -26.41 4.28 -13.05
N CYS A 39 -26.96 3.21 -12.42
CA CYS A 39 -28.16 3.32 -11.62
C CYS A 39 -27.80 3.97 -10.26
N SER A 40 -28.31 5.18 -10.02
CA SER A 40 -28.05 5.94 -8.78
C SER A 40 -28.46 5.17 -7.52
N GLU A 41 -29.53 4.39 -7.62
CA GLU A 41 -30.10 3.57 -6.56
C GLU A 41 -29.15 2.41 -6.18
N LEU A 42 -28.58 1.73 -7.17
CA LEU A 42 -27.58 0.68 -6.93
C LEU A 42 -26.33 1.28 -6.28
N ARG A 43 -25.84 2.39 -6.78
CA ARG A 43 -24.65 3.07 -6.22
C ARG A 43 -24.89 3.47 -4.76
N SER A 44 -26.06 4.01 -4.43
CA SER A 44 -26.44 4.38 -3.07
C SER A 44 -26.51 3.15 -2.16
N LEU A 45 -27.10 2.05 -2.62
CA LEU A 45 -27.15 0.79 -1.87
C LEU A 45 -25.74 0.24 -1.59
N LEU A 46 -24.88 0.22 -2.60
CA LEU A 46 -23.51 -0.30 -2.45
C LEU A 46 -22.68 0.57 -1.51
N LEU A 47 -22.78 1.90 -1.58
CA LEU A 47 -22.14 2.81 -0.65
C LEU A 47 -22.64 2.60 0.78
N PHE A 48 -23.95 2.45 0.97
CA PHE A 48 -24.52 2.14 2.28
C PHE A 48 -23.96 0.84 2.85
N LEU A 49 -23.86 -0.23 2.06
CA LEU A 49 -23.30 -1.51 2.50
C LEU A 49 -21.84 -1.41 2.92
N LEU A 50 -21.02 -0.66 2.18
CA LEU A 50 -19.62 -0.44 2.55
C LEU A 50 -19.47 0.43 3.80
N LEU A 51 -20.28 1.49 3.95
CA LEU A 51 -20.32 2.31 5.16
C LEU A 51 -20.75 1.47 6.37
N TRP A 52 -21.81 0.66 6.21
CA TRP A 52 -22.26 -0.25 7.25
C TRP A 52 -21.18 -1.27 7.63
N GLN A 53 -20.49 -1.85 6.64
CA GLN A 53 -19.35 -2.75 6.88
C GLN A 53 -18.26 -2.05 7.70
N ALA A 54 -17.87 -0.84 7.31
CA ALA A 54 -16.80 -0.09 7.97
C ALA A 54 -17.17 0.30 9.40
N MET A 55 -18.40 0.79 9.62
CA MET A 55 -18.89 1.23 10.94
C MET A 55 -19.02 0.09 11.94
N PHE A 56 -19.51 -1.07 11.50
CA PHE A 56 -19.81 -2.20 12.38
C PHE A 56 -18.80 -3.33 12.29
N LYS A 57 -17.69 -3.13 11.53
CA LYS A 57 -16.63 -4.13 11.31
C LYS A 57 -17.18 -5.48 10.85
N VAL A 58 -18.13 -5.44 9.93
CA VAL A 58 -18.78 -6.63 9.38
C VAL A 58 -17.77 -7.37 8.50
N ALA A 59 -17.67 -8.70 8.67
CA ALA A 59 -16.76 -9.51 7.88
C ALA A 59 -17.14 -9.53 6.39
N ASP A 60 -16.16 -9.53 5.50
CA ASP A 60 -16.34 -9.54 4.03
C ASP A 60 -17.27 -10.67 3.57
N ARG A 61 -17.12 -11.85 4.16
CA ARG A 61 -17.99 -13.00 3.87
C ARG A 61 -19.46 -12.73 4.16
N ALA A 62 -19.76 -11.95 5.19
CA ALA A 62 -21.13 -11.59 5.54
C ALA A 62 -21.74 -10.62 4.51
N ILE A 63 -20.97 -9.66 4.02
CA ILE A 63 -21.40 -8.76 2.94
C ILE A 63 -21.68 -9.54 1.65
N VAL A 64 -20.76 -10.43 1.26
CA VAL A 64 -20.94 -11.30 0.09
C VAL A 64 -22.20 -12.18 0.20
N LEU A 65 -22.47 -12.74 1.38
CA LEU A 65 -23.68 -13.53 1.63
C LEU A 65 -24.95 -12.66 1.52
N LEU A 66 -24.92 -11.45 2.10
CA LEU A 66 -26.02 -10.49 2.03
C LEU A 66 -26.32 -10.08 0.57
N LEU A 67 -25.31 -9.80 -0.23
CA LEU A 67 -25.47 -9.49 -1.66
C LEU A 67 -26.13 -10.64 -2.43
N LYS A 68 -25.68 -11.87 -2.20
CA LYS A 68 -26.30 -13.05 -2.81
C LYS A 68 -27.75 -13.23 -2.38
N PHE A 69 -28.05 -13.01 -1.10
CA PHE A 69 -29.43 -13.05 -0.59
C PHE A 69 -30.28 -11.96 -1.23
N LEU A 70 -29.82 -10.71 -1.27
CA LEU A 70 -30.54 -9.59 -1.89
C LEU A 70 -30.85 -9.86 -3.36
N LYS A 71 -29.87 -10.39 -4.11
CA LYS A 71 -30.09 -10.77 -5.51
C LYS A 71 -31.21 -11.80 -5.66
N LEU A 72 -31.16 -12.90 -4.89
CA LEU A 72 -32.16 -13.97 -4.93
C LEU A 72 -33.53 -13.46 -4.48
N PHE A 73 -33.58 -12.67 -3.42
CA PHE A 73 -34.81 -12.09 -2.86
C PHE A 73 -35.51 -11.16 -3.86
N LEU A 74 -34.77 -10.24 -4.46
CA LEU A 74 -35.33 -9.33 -5.46
C LEU A 74 -35.76 -10.05 -6.74
N ALA A 75 -35.01 -11.07 -7.16
CA ALA A 75 -35.39 -11.90 -8.29
C ALA A 75 -36.69 -12.69 -8.02
N ALA A 76 -36.88 -13.21 -6.80
CA ALA A 76 -38.11 -13.89 -6.40
C ALA A 76 -39.33 -12.93 -6.37
N ILE A 77 -39.18 -11.76 -5.75
CA ILE A 77 -40.23 -10.73 -5.75
C ILE A 77 -40.53 -10.26 -7.19
N GLY A 78 -39.50 -10.00 -8.00
CA GLY A 78 -39.68 -9.60 -9.39
C GLY A 78 -40.45 -10.62 -10.23
N LYS A 79 -40.21 -11.90 -10.02
CA LYS A 79 -41.02 -12.98 -10.64
C LYS A 79 -42.48 -13.00 -10.13
N MET A 80 -42.67 -12.86 -8.83
CA MET A 80 -43.98 -12.89 -8.20
C MET A 80 -44.83 -11.69 -8.64
N MET A 81 -44.22 -10.53 -8.77
CA MET A 81 -44.88 -9.29 -9.20
C MET A 81 -44.87 -9.07 -10.72
N GLN A 82 -44.30 -9.96 -11.50
CA GLN A 82 -44.09 -9.84 -12.95
C GLN A 82 -43.39 -8.52 -13.33
N SER A 83 -42.48 -8.04 -12.47
CA SER A 83 -41.79 -6.77 -12.65
C SER A 83 -40.43 -6.97 -13.29
N GLU A 84 -40.31 -6.56 -14.58
CA GLU A 84 -39.01 -6.56 -15.29
C GLU A 84 -37.98 -5.64 -14.64
N VAL A 85 -38.44 -4.53 -14.03
CA VAL A 85 -37.55 -3.60 -13.34
C VAL A 85 -36.84 -4.26 -12.16
N LEU A 86 -37.57 -5.01 -11.32
CA LEU A 86 -36.96 -5.74 -10.20
C LEU A 86 -36.06 -6.87 -10.66
N LEU A 87 -36.39 -7.56 -11.74
CA LEU A 87 -35.54 -8.60 -12.30
C LEU A 87 -34.24 -8.03 -12.87
N ASN A 88 -34.33 -6.90 -13.57
CA ASN A 88 -33.14 -6.22 -14.09
C ASN A 88 -32.27 -5.68 -12.96
N PHE A 89 -32.87 -5.09 -11.92
CA PHE A 89 -32.14 -4.62 -10.76
C PHE A 89 -31.43 -5.77 -10.02
N ALA A 90 -32.10 -6.91 -9.82
CA ALA A 90 -31.48 -8.10 -9.24
C ALA A 90 -30.27 -8.60 -10.03
N ASN A 91 -30.32 -8.49 -11.37
CA ASN A 91 -29.25 -8.96 -12.24
C ASN A 91 -27.99 -8.10 -12.18
N ILE A 92 -28.11 -6.81 -11.90
CA ILE A 92 -26.97 -5.88 -11.79
C ILE A 92 -26.32 -5.87 -10.41
N ILE A 93 -26.95 -6.49 -9.37
CA ILE A 93 -26.36 -6.57 -8.04
C ILE A 93 -25.04 -7.38 -8.10
N PRO A 94 -23.90 -6.77 -7.70
CA PRO A 94 -22.63 -7.46 -7.67
C PRO A 94 -22.63 -8.56 -6.59
N GLN A 95 -21.88 -9.64 -6.83
CA GLN A 95 -21.83 -10.78 -5.91
C GLN A 95 -20.55 -10.84 -5.07
N THR A 96 -19.63 -9.90 -5.29
CA THR A 96 -18.35 -9.84 -4.58
C THR A 96 -18.03 -8.40 -4.19
N LEU A 97 -17.25 -8.23 -3.12
CA LEU A 97 -16.74 -6.92 -2.70
C LEU A 97 -15.90 -6.25 -3.79
N TYR A 98 -15.09 -7.01 -4.50
CA TYR A 98 -14.32 -6.52 -5.64
C TYR A 98 -15.18 -5.76 -6.66
N PHE A 99 -16.31 -6.34 -7.06
CA PHE A 99 -17.22 -5.67 -8.00
C PHE A 99 -17.91 -4.45 -7.38
N ILE A 100 -18.18 -4.42 -6.07
CA ILE A 100 -18.67 -3.23 -5.39
C ILE A 100 -17.65 -2.10 -5.50
N GLU A 101 -16.41 -2.37 -5.09
CA GLU A 101 -15.32 -1.39 -5.10
C GLU A 101 -15.01 -0.89 -6.52
N LYS A 102 -15.04 -1.80 -7.50
CA LYS A 102 -14.87 -1.46 -8.92
C LYS A 102 -16.00 -0.54 -9.42
N ASN A 103 -17.26 -0.87 -9.13
CA ASN A 103 -18.42 -0.08 -9.52
C ASN A 103 -18.46 1.30 -8.88
N LEU A 104 -17.95 1.41 -7.66
CA LEU A 104 -17.87 2.68 -6.94
C LEU A 104 -16.57 3.47 -7.26
N CYS A 105 -15.72 2.95 -8.17
CA CYS A 105 -14.41 3.51 -8.48
C CYS A 105 -13.49 3.66 -7.25
N LEU A 106 -13.70 2.83 -6.21
CA LEU A 106 -12.90 2.82 -5.00
C LEU A 106 -11.63 1.97 -5.14
N HIS A 107 -11.55 1.17 -6.22
CA HIS A 107 -10.43 0.24 -6.46
C HIS A 107 -9.22 0.97 -7.04
N LYS A 108 -8.64 1.86 -6.26
CA LYS A 108 -7.39 2.54 -6.57
C LYS A 108 -6.23 1.83 -5.86
N ASP A 109 -5.89 0.60 -6.29
CA ASP A 109 -4.67 -0.07 -5.84
C ASP A 109 -3.47 0.58 -6.56
N ASN A 110 -2.98 1.69 -6.00
CA ASN A 110 -1.80 2.40 -6.51
C ASN A 110 -0.48 1.78 -6.02
N PHE A 111 -0.51 0.54 -5.47
CA PHE A 111 0.69 -0.15 -5.05
C PHE A 111 1.44 -0.77 -6.22
N ILE A 112 2.71 -0.44 -6.32
CA ILE A 112 3.67 -1.12 -7.19
C ILE A 112 4.05 -2.43 -6.50
N LYS A 113 3.82 -3.57 -7.15
CA LYS A 113 4.08 -4.89 -6.59
C LYS A 113 5.42 -5.43 -7.12
N TYR A 114 6.32 -5.75 -6.20
CA TYR A 114 7.62 -6.36 -6.52
C TYR A 114 7.65 -7.80 -6.05
N ALA A 115 8.18 -8.69 -6.89
CA ALA A 115 8.56 -10.03 -6.48
C ALA A 115 9.83 -9.98 -5.63
N VAL A 116 9.80 -10.61 -4.46
CA VAL A 116 10.91 -10.61 -3.50
C VAL A 116 11.62 -11.96 -3.52
N CYS A 117 12.94 -11.94 -3.65
CA CYS A 117 13.71 -13.16 -3.48
C CYS A 117 13.66 -13.64 -2.01
N PRO A 118 13.17 -14.84 -1.72
CA PRO A 118 13.04 -15.31 -0.33
C PRO A 118 14.36 -15.35 0.45
N LYS A 119 15.49 -15.51 -0.25
CA LYS A 119 16.82 -15.66 0.37
C LYS A 119 17.52 -14.31 0.59
N CYS A 120 17.73 -13.53 -0.47
CA CYS A 120 18.51 -12.29 -0.40
C CYS A 120 17.67 -11.01 -0.39
N LYS A 121 16.34 -11.14 -0.41
CA LYS A 121 15.36 -10.03 -0.35
C LYS A 121 15.48 -9.00 -1.50
N THR A 122 16.21 -9.30 -2.56
CA THR A 122 16.28 -8.45 -3.75
C THR A 122 14.92 -8.38 -4.42
N LEU A 123 14.53 -7.16 -4.83
CA LEU A 123 13.27 -6.88 -5.50
C LEU A 123 13.39 -7.04 -7.02
N TYR A 124 12.34 -7.53 -7.65
CA TYR A 124 12.20 -7.69 -9.10
C TYR A 124 10.81 -7.24 -9.54
N LYS A 125 10.68 -6.68 -10.73
CA LYS A 125 9.38 -6.53 -11.38
C LYS A 125 8.83 -7.92 -11.71
N PHE A 126 7.52 -8.10 -11.71
CA PHE A 126 6.90 -9.42 -11.97
C PHE A 126 7.31 -9.99 -13.34
N ASP A 127 7.29 -9.15 -14.37
CA ASP A 127 7.64 -9.55 -15.73
C ASP A 127 9.10 -9.99 -15.85
N ASP A 128 10.00 -9.42 -15.04
CA ASP A 128 11.40 -9.81 -14.99
C ASP A 128 11.63 -11.19 -14.36
N CYS A 129 10.62 -11.74 -13.68
CA CYS A 129 10.71 -13.03 -12.98
C CYS A 129 10.29 -14.22 -13.84
N ILE A 130 9.71 -13.97 -15.01
CA ILE A 130 9.17 -15.00 -15.91
C ILE A 130 10.02 -15.06 -17.17
N GLN A 131 10.23 -16.27 -17.68
CA GLN A 131 10.78 -16.52 -19.02
C GLN A 131 9.90 -17.54 -19.74
N TRP A 132 9.80 -17.38 -21.05
CA TRP A 132 9.07 -18.29 -21.91
C TRP A 132 9.99 -19.33 -22.49
N ARG A 133 9.57 -20.58 -22.47
CA ARG A 133 10.23 -21.65 -23.20
C ARG A 133 9.75 -21.65 -24.66
N PRO A 134 10.51 -22.29 -25.58
CA PRO A 134 10.10 -22.40 -27.00
C PRO A 134 8.71 -23.07 -27.20
N ASN A 135 8.29 -23.91 -26.25
CA ASN A 135 6.98 -24.57 -26.25
C ASN A 135 5.84 -23.67 -25.73
N GLY A 136 6.10 -22.39 -25.44
CA GLY A 136 5.10 -21.46 -24.90
C GLY A 136 4.84 -21.60 -23.39
N GLU A 137 5.61 -22.39 -22.67
CA GLU A 137 5.47 -22.57 -21.21
C GLU A 137 6.17 -21.44 -20.45
N GLU A 138 5.45 -20.85 -19.49
CA GLU A 138 6.02 -19.89 -18.52
C GLU A 138 6.84 -20.62 -17.46
N VAL A 139 8.07 -20.18 -17.24
CA VAL A 139 8.95 -20.72 -16.19
C VAL A 139 9.55 -19.61 -15.36
N SER A 140 9.72 -19.90 -14.06
CA SER A 140 10.34 -18.96 -13.14
C SER A 140 11.82 -18.75 -13.45
N LYS A 141 12.24 -17.49 -13.52
CA LYS A 141 13.67 -17.14 -13.48
C LYS A 141 14.24 -17.35 -12.08
N LYS A 142 15.56 -17.50 -12.02
CA LYS A 142 16.34 -17.57 -10.79
C LYS A 142 16.87 -16.19 -10.42
N CYS A 143 16.98 -15.90 -9.12
CA CYS A 143 17.58 -14.69 -8.60
C CYS A 143 19.01 -14.51 -9.08
N ARG A 144 19.32 -13.35 -9.66
CA ARG A 144 20.64 -13.00 -10.21
C ARG A 144 21.50 -12.19 -9.24
N HIS A 145 20.99 -11.87 -8.07
CA HIS A 145 21.70 -11.05 -7.08
C HIS A 145 23.03 -11.71 -6.68
N VAL A 146 24.09 -10.89 -6.64
CA VAL A 146 25.40 -11.27 -6.14
C VAL A 146 25.69 -10.43 -4.91
N ASN A 147 26.04 -11.08 -3.79
CA ASN A 147 26.41 -10.38 -2.56
C ASN A 147 27.65 -9.51 -2.78
N TYR A 148 27.61 -8.29 -2.27
CA TYR A 148 28.67 -7.29 -2.41
C TYR A 148 28.99 -6.96 -3.88
N PRO A 149 28.04 -6.35 -4.62
CA PRO A 149 28.17 -6.11 -6.07
C PRO A 149 29.34 -5.17 -6.43
N HIS A 150 29.81 -4.38 -5.49
CA HIS A 150 30.93 -3.44 -5.68
C HIS A 150 32.30 -4.02 -5.28
N HIS A 151 32.34 -5.27 -4.82
CA HIS A 151 33.61 -5.90 -4.43
C HIS A 151 34.48 -6.17 -5.67
N PRO A 152 35.80 -5.93 -5.63
CA PRO A 152 36.70 -6.16 -6.77
C PRO A 152 36.63 -7.58 -7.36
N HIS A 153 36.36 -8.59 -6.53
CA HIS A 153 36.23 -9.99 -6.96
C HIS A 153 34.78 -10.44 -7.14
N LYS A 154 33.85 -9.53 -7.47
CA LYS A 154 32.43 -9.87 -7.69
C LYS A 154 32.19 -10.95 -8.74
N THR A 155 33.00 -10.97 -9.80
CA THR A 155 32.90 -11.93 -10.91
C THR A 155 33.16 -13.38 -10.49
N ARG A 156 33.89 -13.62 -9.39
CA ARG A 156 34.14 -14.95 -8.84
C ARG A 156 33.02 -15.46 -7.94
N ARG A 157 32.04 -14.63 -7.62
CA ARG A 157 30.92 -14.98 -6.73
C ARG A 157 29.75 -15.54 -7.53
N LYS A 158 29.18 -16.63 -7.03
CA LYS A 158 27.96 -17.21 -7.63
C LYS A 158 26.75 -16.35 -7.30
N PRO A 159 25.81 -16.14 -8.25
CA PRO A 159 24.55 -15.49 -7.98
C PRO A 159 23.70 -16.29 -6.98
N CYS A 160 22.74 -15.65 -6.33
CA CYS A 160 21.86 -16.24 -5.31
C CYS A 160 21.16 -17.53 -5.80
N GLY A 161 20.71 -17.56 -7.06
CA GLY A 161 20.17 -18.75 -7.72
C GLY A 161 18.80 -19.23 -7.23
N THR A 162 18.18 -18.53 -6.27
CA THR A 162 16.88 -18.91 -5.70
C THR A 162 15.77 -18.71 -6.75
N ILE A 163 14.85 -19.67 -6.87
CA ILE A 163 13.66 -19.58 -7.72
C ILE A 163 12.72 -18.50 -7.13
N LEU A 164 12.28 -17.56 -7.98
CA LEU A 164 11.51 -16.38 -7.58
C LEU A 164 10.01 -16.66 -7.49
N MET A 165 9.47 -17.46 -8.41
CA MET A 165 8.05 -17.73 -8.55
C MET A 165 7.70 -19.13 -8.03
N LYS A 166 6.45 -19.32 -7.63
CA LYS A 166 5.82 -20.63 -7.33
C LYS A 166 4.70 -20.88 -8.34
N THR A 167 4.45 -22.13 -8.68
CA THR A 167 3.29 -22.51 -9.49
C THR A 167 2.09 -22.58 -8.57
N MET A 168 1.02 -21.90 -8.95
CA MET A 168 -0.26 -21.91 -8.26
C MET A 168 -1.33 -22.49 -9.19
N ARG A 169 -2.38 -23.05 -8.59
CA ARG A 169 -3.51 -23.63 -9.32
C ARG A 169 -4.80 -22.91 -8.92
N SER A 170 -5.52 -22.36 -9.90
CA SER A 170 -6.82 -21.74 -9.65
C SER A 170 -7.90 -22.80 -9.39
N LYS A 171 -9.05 -22.41 -8.85
CA LYS A 171 -10.23 -23.30 -8.71
C LYS A 171 -10.72 -23.85 -10.07
N SER A 172 -10.48 -23.11 -11.15
CA SER A 172 -10.79 -23.56 -12.51
C SER A 172 -9.78 -24.59 -13.07
N GLY A 173 -8.78 -25.00 -12.26
CA GLY A 173 -7.75 -25.96 -12.66
C GLY A 173 -6.58 -25.36 -13.45
N ARG A 174 -6.62 -24.07 -13.82
CA ARG A 174 -5.54 -23.38 -14.54
C ARG A 174 -4.34 -23.17 -13.63
N THR A 175 -3.15 -23.49 -14.12
CA THR A 175 -1.88 -23.21 -13.43
C THR A 175 -1.29 -21.88 -13.92
N PHE A 176 -0.67 -21.14 -13.00
CA PHE A 176 0.02 -19.90 -13.30
C PHE A 176 1.19 -19.68 -12.30
N LEU A 177 2.13 -18.80 -12.71
CA LEU A 177 3.25 -18.45 -11.86
C LEU A 177 2.93 -17.25 -10.97
N TYR A 178 3.29 -17.33 -9.70
CA TYR A 178 3.12 -16.25 -8.74
C TYR A 178 4.37 -16.07 -7.87
N PRO A 179 4.76 -14.84 -7.50
CA PRO A 179 5.90 -14.60 -6.63
C PRO A 179 5.80 -15.35 -5.30
N LYS A 180 6.91 -15.89 -4.83
CA LYS A 180 6.97 -16.53 -3.49
C LYS A 180 6.74 -15.54 -2.35
N GLN A 181 7.15 -14.30 -2.53
CA GLN A 181 6.91 -13.17 -1.63
C GLN A 181 6.67 -11.93 -2.47
N VAL A 182 5.77 -11.07 -2.03
CA VAL A 182 5.41 -9.81 -2.71
C VAL A 182 5.65 -8.65 -1.75
N TYR A 183 6.35 -7.63 -2.21
CA TYR A 183 6.46 -6.34 -1.56
C TYR A 183 5.54 -5.35 -2.26
N CYS A 184 4.61 -4.77 -1.51
CA CYS A 184 3.72 -3.73 -2.01
C CYS A 184 4.31 -2.37 -1.64
N PHE A 185 4.61 -1.54 -2.64
CA PHE A 185 5.20 -0.21 -2.47
C PHE A 185 4.29 0.85 -3.09
N LYS A 186 3.99 1.91 -2.35
CA LYS A 186 3.28 3.09 -2.86
C LYS A 186 4.22 4.29 -2.78
N LYS A 187 4.37 5.02 -3.88
CA LYS A 187 5.17 6.25 -3.91
C LYS A 187 4.61 7.29 -2.94
N VAL A 188 5.49 7.95 -2.21
CA VAL A 188 5.17 9.12 -1.37
C VAL A 188 4.59 10.24 -2.22
N THR A 189 5.20 10.48 -3.39
CA THR A 189 4.71 11.42 -4.41
C THR A 189 3.24 11.17 -4.76
N SER A 190 2.86 9.91 -5.02
CA SER A 190 1.47 9.55 -5.34
C SER A 190 0.53 9.77 -4.14
N SER A 191 0.99 9.51 -2.93
CA SER A 191 0.21 9.75 -1.71
C SER A 191 0.06 11.24 -1.40
N LEU A 192 1.09 12.04 -1.64
CA LEU A 192 1.01 13.51 -1.53
C LEU A 192 0.06 14.08 -2.57
N GLN A 193 0.06 13.57 -3.81
CA GLN A 193 -0.91 13.95 -4.85
C GLN A 193 -2.35 13.74 -4.39
N ASP A 194 -2.63 12.62 -3.68
CA ASP A 194 -3.95 12.35 -3.11
C ASP A 194 -4.27 13.32 -1.94
N LEU A 195 -3.27 13.65 -1.10
CA LEU A 195 -3.45 14.48 0.10
C LEU A 195 -3.69 15.96 -0.22
N ILE A 196 -2.95 16.55 -1.17
CA ILE A 196 -3.09 17.97 -1.50
C ILE A 196 -4.48 18.33 -2.04
N ASN A 197 -5.21 17.33 -2.54
CA ASN A 197 -6.57 17.48 -3.04
C ASN A 197 -7.64 17.23 -1.95
N LYS A 198 -7.24 16.90 -0.72
CA LYS A 198 -8.19 16.81 0.40
C LYS A 198 -8.61 18.20 0.89
N PRO A 199 -9.88 18.39 1.24
CA PRO A 199 -10.34 19.63 1.84
C PRO A 199 -9.51 20.04 3.05
N ASN A 200 -9.10 21.30 3.10
CA ASN A 200 -8.34 21.92 4.21
C ASN A 200 -6.95 21.32 4.49
N PHE A 201 -6.45 20.37 3.68
CA PHE A 201 -5.15 19.77 3.95
C PHE A 201 -4.02 20.78 3.86
N MET A 202 -3.95 21.55 2.78
CA MET A 202 -2.92 22.57 2.58
C MET A 202 -3.02 23.69 3.63
N ASP A 203 -4.24 24.16 3.92
CA ASP A 203 -4.46 25.16 4.97
C ASP A 203 -4.00 24.67 6.34
N ASN A 204 -4.28 23.39 6.66
CA ASN A 204 -3.79 22.78 7.90
C ASN A 204 -2.26 22.69 7.93
N CYS A 205 -1.62 22.43 6.79
CA CYS A 205 -0.16 22.36 6.69
C CYS A 205 0.53 23.73 6.92
N GLU A 206 -0.19 24.84 6.77
CA GLU A 206 0.35 26.19 6.97
C GLU A 206 0.07 26.77 8.38
N LYS A 207 -0.80 26.17 9.17
CA LYS A 207 -1.19 26.67 10.51
C LYS A 207 -0.02 26.85 11.49
N TRP A 208 1.01 26.00 11.37
CA TRP A 208 2.19 26.09 12.24
C TRP A 208 2.96 27.40 12.09
N ARG A 209 2.89 28.08 10.93
CA ARG A 209 3.62 29.34 10.67
C ARG A 209 3.19 30.47 11.62
N ASN A 210 1.91 30.51 11.95
CA ASN A 210 1.37 31.53 12.88
C ASN A 210 1.83 31.28 14.33
N ARG A 211 2.20 30.05 14.64
CA ARG A 211 2.54 29.60 16.01
C ARG A 211 3.89 30.10 16.49
N PHE A 212 4.84 30.41 15.60
CA PHE A 212 6.15 30.94 15.96
C PHE A 212 6.08 32.29 16.70
N ASN A 213 4.99 33.04 16.52
CA ASN A 213 4.80 34.33 17.15
C ASN A 213 4.06 34.27 18.50
N GLU A 214 3.54 33.10 18.87
CA GLU A 214 2.62 32.96 20.00
C GLU A 214 3.27 32.30 21.23
N LEU A 215 4.33 31.51 21.05
CA LEU A 215 4.94 30.75 22.15
C LEU A 215 6.26 31.39 22.61
N PRO A 216 6.49 31.46 23.95
CA PRO A 216 7.79 31.85 24.49
C PRO A 216 8.91 30.90 24.01
N ASP A 217 10.10 31.43 23.80
CA ASP A 217 11.27 30.69 23.26
C ASP A 217 11.70 29.45 24.06
N ASN A 218 11.28 29.35 25.32
CA ASN A 218 11.61 28.25 26.24
C ASN A 218 10.54 27.15 26.32
N ILE A 219 9.46 27.25 25.53
CA ILE A 219 8.39 26.24 25.52
C ILE A 219 8.47 25.41 24.24
N LEU A 220 8.51 24.08 24.40
CA LEU A 220 8.41 23.12 23.31
C LEU A 220 7.00 22.53 23.32
N GLY A 221 6.13 22.99 22.43
CA GLY A 221 4.75 22.52 22.32
C GLY A 221 4.56 21.43 21.28
N ASP A 222 5.35 21.46 20.21
CA ASP A 222 5.30 20.48 19.10
C ASP A 222 6.70 20.36 18.45
N CYS A 223 6.80 19.60 17.36
CA CYS A 223 8.03 19.47 16.56
C CYS A 223 8.49 20.79 15.92
N PHE A 224 7.59 21.74 15.74
CA PHE A 224 7.86 23.04 15.11
C PHE A 224 8.85 23.91 15.90
N GLU A 225 8.86 23.81 17.23
CA GLU A 225 9.80 24.52 18.09
C GLU A 225 11.15 23.78 18.21
N GLY A 226 11.24 22.56 17.66
CA GLY A 226 12.44 21.75 17.67
C GLY A 226 13.56 22.29 16.78
N ARG A 227 14.82 22.06 17.17
CA ARG A 227 16.00 22.53 16.43
C ARG A 227 15.99 22.10 14.97
N ILE A 228 15.69 20.85 14.66
CA ILE A 228 15.67 20.32 13.29
C ILE A 228 14.68 21.08 12.42
N TRP A 229 13.47 21.36 12.93
CA TRP A 229 12.46 22.11 12.18
C TRP A 229 12.91 23.55 11.88
N ARG A 230 13.58 24.20 12.85
CA ARG A 230 14.13 25.56 12.69
C ARG A 230 15.28 25.58 11.68
N GLU A 231 16.19 24.62 11.76
CA GLU A 231 17.33 24.51 10.82
C GLU A 231 16.86 24.25 9.38
N PHE A 232 15.82 23.41 9.20
CA PHE A 232 15.25 23.10 7.88
C PHE A 232 14.39 24.23 7.28
N GLN A 233 14.20 25.37 7.96
CA GLN A 233 13.61 26.53 7.32
C GLN A 233 14.45 26.97 6.10
N TYR A 234 15.76 26.89 6.22
CA TYR A 234 16.72 27.17 5.16
C TYR A 234 17.76 26.05 5.12
N VAL A 235 18.05 25.56 3.91
CA VAL A 235 19.07 24.53 3.67
C VAL A 235 20.06 25.09 2.67
N ASP A 236 21.35 25.11 3.02
CA ASP A 236 22.44 25.70 2.21
C ASP A 236 22.16 27.15 1.78
N GLY A 237 21.45 27.90 2.60
CA GLY A 237 21.07 29.30 2.35
C GLY A 237 19.78 29.48 1.54
N GLU A 238 19.23 28.43 0.99
CA GLU A 238 17.98 28.43 0.22
C GLU A 238 16.77 28.10 1.11
N PRO A 239 15.62 28.78 0.92
CA PRO A 239 14.42 28.50 1.69
C PRO A 239 13.89 27.09 1.37
N PHE A 240 13.63 26.29 2.44
CA PHE A 240 13.00 24.98 2.32
C PHE A 240 11.63 24.99 3.02
N LEU A 241 11.55 24.73 4.34
CA LEU A 241 10.27 24.83 5.05
C LEU A 241 9.74 26.25 5.21
N ALA A 242 10.59 27.26 4.99
CA ALA A 242 10.18 28.67 5.04
C ALA A 242 9.17 29.04 3.93
N VAL A 243 9.08 28.26 2.86
CA VAL A 243 8.13 28.47 1.76
C VAL A 243 7.00 27.43 1.79
N PRO A 244 5.80 27.75 1.25
CA PRO A 244 4.70 26.79 1.13
C PRO A 244 5.07 25.66 0.16
N ASN A 245 4.24 24.60 0.18
CA ASN A 245 4.39 23.38 -0.66
C ASN A 245 5.63 22.52 -0.37
N ASN A 246 6.39 22.84 0.69
CA ASN A 246 7.51 22.03 1.14
C ASN A 246 7.16 21.34 2.45
N PHE A 247 7.36 20.00 2.48
CA PHE A 247 6.94 19.17 3.58
C PHE A 247 8.11 18.58 4.36
N GLY A 248 8.02 18.66 5.69
CA GLY A 248 8.78 17.81 6.61
C GLY A 248 8.08 16.48 6.81
N LEU A 249 8.78 15.38 6.60
CA LEU A 249 8.24 14.03 6.74
C LEU A 249 8.85 13.32 7.95
N MET A 250 8.04 12.51 8.62
CA MET A 250 8.50 11.55 9.62
C MET A 250 8.31 10.14 9.06
N LEU A 251 9.39 9.35 9.01
CA LEU A 251 9.37 7.96 8.62
C LEU A 251 9.10 7.08 9.85
N ASN A 252 8.26 6.09 9.68
CA ASN A 252 8.05 5.01 10.65
C ASN A 252 8.20 3.65 9.98
N VAL A 253 8.86 2.72 10.67
CA VAL A 253 8.97 1.31 10.25
C VAL A 253 8.68 0.45 11.46
N ASP A 254 7.67 -0.39 11.34
CA ASP A 254 7.23 -1.26 12.43
C ASP A 254 6.90 -2.66 11.93
N TRP A 255 6.98 -3.66 12.82
CA TRP A 255 6.62 -5.04 12.54
C TRP A 255 5.50 -5.51 13.45
N PHE A 256 4.52 -6.17 12.87
CA PHE A 256 3.40 -6.74 13.61
C PHE A 256 3.09 -8.17 13.15
N GLN A 257 2.40 -8.90 14.01
CA GLN A 257 1.89 -10.23 13.69
C GLN A 257 0.44 -10.10 13.22
N PRO A 258 0.11 -10.45 11.96
CA PRO A 258 -1.23 -10.28 11.42
C PRO A 258 -2.25 -11.26 12.00
N THR A 259 -1.78 -12.37 12.59
CA THR A 259 -2.62 -13.42 13.16
C THR A 259 -2.31 -13.68 14.62
N LEU A 260 -3.34 -13.95 15.45
CA LEU A 260 -3.20 -14.17 16.89
C LEU A 260 -2.31 -15.37 17.25
N HIS A 261 -2.21 -16.37 16.38
CA HIS A 261 -1.48 -17.61 16.63
C HIS A 261 -0.39 -17.90 15.59
N GLY A 262 -0.18 -16.98 14.63
CA GLY A 262 0.86 -17.12 13.61
C GLY A 262 2.22 -16.63 14.10
N SER A 263 3.29 -17.26 13.60
CA SER A 263 4.67 -16.80 13.82
C SER A 263 5.12 -15.80 12.75
N ASP A 264 4.23 -15.43 11.83
CA ASP A 264 4.56 -14.56 10.70
C ASP A 264 4.59 -13.10 11.14
N SER A 265 5.66 -12.41 10.77
CA SER A 265 5.86 -10.99 11.02
C SER A 265 5.81 -10.23 9.70
N ILE A 266 4.94 -9.23 9.61
CA ILE A 266 4.81 -8.31 8.48
C ILE A 266 5.36 -6.96 8.89
N GLY A 267 6.19 -6.35 8.04
CA GLY A 267 6.68 -4.99 8.25
C GLY A 267 5.82 -3.98 7.51
N VAL A 268 5.55 -2.85 8.14
CA VAL A 268 4.91 -1.70 7.49
C VAL A 268 5.85 -0.52 7.52
N ILE A 269 5.98 0.13 6.37
CA ILE A 269 6.64 1.44 6.23
C ILE A 269 5.54 2.45 6.04
N TYR A 270 5.45 3.44 6.90
CA TYR A 270 4.54 4.55 6.71
C TYR A 270 5.19 5.89 7.03
N MET A 271 4.62 6.95 6.49
CA MET A 271 5.12 8.31 6.70
C MET A 271 4.00 9.23 7.17
N VAL A 272 4.42 10.32 7.79
CA VAL A 272 3.54 11.34 8.33
C VAL A 272 4.03 12.69 7.85
N VAL A 273 3.12 13.55 7.40
CA VAL A 273 3.41 14.95 7.07
C VAL A 273 3.45 15.75 8.37
N MET A 274 4.65 16.17 8.76
CA MET A 274 4.89 16.87 10.02
C MET A 274 4.33 18.29 10.05
N ASN A 275 4.09 18.89 8.88
CA ASN A 275 3.47 20.23 8.75
C ASN A 275 2.05 20.28 9.33
N LEU A 276 1.34 19.14 9.38
CA LEU A 276 0.01 19.06 9.95
C LEU A 276 0.00 19.35 11.46
N PRO A 277 -1.07 19.97 12.00
CA PRO A 277 -1.28 20.06 13.45
C PRO A 277 -1.28 18.68 14.10
N ARG A 278 -0.91 18.62 15.38
CA ARG A 278 -0.76 17.38 16.14
C ARG A 278 -2.01 16.50 16.16
N ASP A 279 -3.18 17.11 16.24
CA ASP A 279 -4.50 16.46 16.24
C ASP A 279 -4.91 15.91 14.88
N GLU A 280 -4.32 16.43 13.78
CA GLU A 280 -4.55 15.95 12.41
C GLU A 280 -3.47 14.97 11.94
N ARG A 281 -2.23 15.14 12.41
CA ARG A 281 -1.02 14.48 11.90
C ARG A 281 -1.10 12.95 11.91
N PHE A 282 -1.72 12.37 12.94
CA PHE A 282 -1.78 10.92 13.13
C PHE A 282 -3.15 10.30 12.83
N LYS A 283 -4.05 11.06 12.24
CA LYS A 283 -5.32 10.47 11.77
C LYS A 283 -5.04 9.45 10.67
N PRO A 284 -5.75 8.30 10.67
CA PRO A 284 -5.53 7.24 9.67
C PRO A 284 -5.58 7.73 8.22
N GLU A 285 -6.47 8.67 7.93
CA GLU A 285 -6.65 9.27 6.60
C GLU A 285 -5.47 10.16 6.15
N ASN A 286 -4.59 10.57 7.06
CA ASN A 286 -3.41 11.40 6.80
C ASN A 286 -2.10 10.60 6.86
N LEU A 287 -2.17 9.30 7.18
CA LEU A 287 -1.02 8.41 7.15
C LEU A 287 -0.72 7.95 5.72
N LEU A 288 0.52 8.09 5.30
CA LEU A 288 1.00 7.60 4.02
C LEU A 288 1.56 6.19 4.20
N VAL A 289 0.79 5.18 3.82
CA VAL A 289 1.31 3.80 3.78
C VAL A 289 2.19 3.66 2.56
N VAL A 290 3.49 3.51 2.79
CA VAL A 290 4.53 3.48 1.74
C VAL A 290 4.89 2.07 1.34
N GLY A 291 4.95 1.13 2.30
CA GLY A 291 5.38 -0.22 1.99
C GLY A 291 4.87 -1.28 2.95
N ILE A 292 4.58 -2.46 2.40
CA ILE A 292 4.22 -3.66 3.18
C ILE A 292 5.25 -4.73 2.89
N ILE A 293 6.15 -4.96 3.86
CA ILE A 293 7.26 -5.91 3.78
C ILE A 293 6.75 -7.32 4.12
N PRO A 294 6.88 -8.30 3.20
CA PRO A 294 6.33 -9.64 3.43
C PRO A 294 7.13 -10.42 4.48
N GLY A 295 6.39 -11.17 5.32
CA GLY A 295 6.94 -12.14 6.25
C GLY A 295 7.64 -13.34 5.58
N PRO A 296 7.76 -14.48 6.30
CA PRO A 296 7.35 -14.68 7.71
C PRO A 296 8.28 -14.06 8.75
N LYS A 297 9.50 -13.67 8.37
CA LYS A 297 10.51 -13.12 9.28
C LYS A 297 10.97 -11.76 8.79
N GLU A 298 11.36 -10.93 9.74
CA GLU A 298 11.98 -9.63 9.45
C GLU A 298 13.20 -9.77 8.53
N PRO A 299 13.45 -8.81 7.62
CA PRO A 299 14.50 -8.89 6.60
C PRO A 299 15.92 -8.78 7.15
N LYS A 300 16.11 -8.54 8.46
CA LYS A 300 17.42 -8.35 9.10
C LYS A 300 18.27 -7.30 8.36
N HIS A 301 19.42 -7.73 7.81
CA HIS A 301 20.36 -6.85 7.09
C HIS A 301 19.90 -6.45 5.67
N HIS A 302 18.79 -7.03 5.19
CA HIS A 302 18.29 -6.78 3.83
C HIS A 302 17.19 -5.74 3.78
N ILE A 303 16.99 -4.94 4.83
CA ILE A 303 15.99 -3.87 4.88
C ILE A 303 16.19 -2.87 3.74
N ASN A 304 17.45 -2.59 3.37
CA ASN A 304 17.78 -1.63 2.33
C ASN A 304 17.14 -1.97 0.97
N SER A 305 16.92 -3.27 0.67
CA SER A 305 16.21 -3.65 -0.56
C SER A 305 14.78 -3.09 -0.59
N PHE A 306 14.11 -3.04 0.55
CA PHE A 306 12.75 -2.52 0.68
C PHE A 306 12.70 -0.99 0.79
N LEU A 307 13.75 -0.38 1.35
CA LEU A 307 13.87 1.08 1.45
C LEU A 307 14.29 1.73 0.13
N GLN A 308 14.98 1.00 -0.77
CA GLN A 308 15.51 1.57 -2.01
C GLN A 308 14.44 2.29 -2.86
N PRO A 309 13.26 1.70 -3.15
CA PRO A 309 12.24 2.43 -3.92
C PRO A 309 11.72 3.69 -3.22
N LEU A 310 11.70 3.71 -1.87
CA LEU A 310 11.36 4.90 -1.10
C LEU A 310 12.45 5.96 -1.20
N VAL A 311 13.72 5.57 -1.08
CA VAL A 311 14.84 6.51 -1.20
C VAL A 311 14.87 7.16 -2.58
N ASP A 312 14.64 6.39 -3.63
CA ASP A 312 14.58 6.92 -5.00
C ASP A 312 13.46 7.97 -5.14
N ASP A 313 12.26 7.70 -4.62
CA ASP A 313 11.13 8.63 -4.64
C ASP A 313 11.37 9.87 -3.76
N LEU A 314 12.09 9.73 -2.63
CA LEU A 314 12.48 10.85 -1.77
C LEU A 314 13.55 11.74 -2.39
N ILE A 315 14.43 11.20 -3.23
CA ILE A 315 15.40 12.00 -4.01
C ILE A 315 14.63 12.86 -5.02
N ASP A 316 13.67 12.28 -5.75
CA ASP A 316 12.81 13.05 -6.66
C ASP A 316 12.07 14.19 -5.91
N LEU A 317 11.54 13.90 -4.71
CA LEU A 317 10.86 14.88 -3.86
C LEU A 317 11.80 15.95 -3.27
N TRP A 318 13.04 15.61 -3.02
CA TRP A 318 14.05 16.58 -2.60
C TRP A 318 14.35 17.62 -3.71
N ASP A 319 14.51 17.14 -4.94
CA ASP A 319 14.76 17.97 -6.10
C ASP A 319 13.52 18.79 -6.50
N GLY A 320 12.33 18.24 -6.27
CA GLY A 320 11.02 18.84 -6.53
C GLY A 320 10.20 18.11 -7.58
N VAL A 321 8.93 17.91 -7.28
CA VAL A 321 7.96 17.26 -8.15
C VAL A 321 6.79 18.19 -8.44
N ILE A 322 6.25 18.10 -9.65
CA ILE A 322 5.04 18.83 -10.02
C ILE A 322 3.83 18.00 -9.62
N LEU A 323 2.97 18.55 -8.76
CA LEU A 323 1.69 17.95 -8.40
C LEU A 323 0.55 18.83 -8.91
N ALA A 324 -0.59 18.19 -9.22
CA ALA A 324 -1.74 18.84 -9.80
C ALA A 324 -2.91 18.92 -8.80
N TYR A 325 -3.54 20.07 -8.70
CA TYR A 325 -4.82 20.21 -8.00
C TYR A 325 -5.99 19.78 -8.89
N GLU A 326 -7.11 19.44 -8.28
CA GLU A 326 -8.34 19.07 -9.02
C GLU A 326 -8.84 20.14 -9.99
N ASN A 327 -8.55 21.42 -9.70
CA ASN A 327 -8.86 22.55 -10.58
C ASN A 327 -7.95 22.65 -11.83
N GLY A 328 -6.97 21.73 -11.97
CA GLY A 328 -6.01 21.70 -13.07
C GLY A 328 -4.77 22.57 -12.88
N SER A 329 -4.67 23.37 -11.80
CA SER A 329 -3.44 24.07 -11.49
C SER A 329 -2.33 23.11 -11.07
N GLN A 330 -1.09 23.45 -11.35
CA GLN A 330 0.08 22.64 -11.04
C GLN A 330 1.10 23.49 -10.27
N GLU A 331 1.66 22.91 -9.22
CA GLU A 331 2.67 23.55 -8.41
C GLU A 331 3.82 22.60 -8.10
N MET A 332 4.98 23.17 -7.81
CA MET A 332 6.15 22.39 -7.39
C MET A 332 6.08 22.11 -5.89
N PHE A 333 6.32 20.87 -5.52
CA PHE A 333 6.37 20.39 -4.14
C PHE A 333 7.71 19.74 -3.86
N ARG A 334 8.22 19.96 -2.65
CA ARG A 334 9.44 19.32 -2.16
C ARG A 334 9.15 18.66 -0.81
N ALA A 335 9.91 17.62 -0.48
CA ALA A 335 9.79 17.00 0.84
C ALA A 335 11.13 16.45 1.32
N ALA A 336 11.34 16.49 2.64
CA ALA A 336 12.51 15.93 3.30
C ALA A 336 12.11 15.10 4.54
N VAL A 337 12.82 14.01 4.79
CA VAL A 337 12.67 13.22 6.02
C VAL A 337 13.42 13.89 7.14
N LEU A 338 12.71 14.42 8.13
CA LEU A 338 13.27 15.11 9.29
C LEU A 338 13.43 14.21 10.51
N ALA A 339 12.63 13.16 10.60
CA ALA A 339 12.63 12.25 11.75
C ALA A 339 12.36 10.80 11.33
N LEU A 340 12.95 9.88 12.10
CA LEU A 340 12.62 8.46 12.08
C LEU A 340 12.05 8.09 13.45
N SER A 341 10.79 7.66 13.49
CA SER A 341 10.08 7.24 14.69
C SER A 341 9.76 5.76 14.57
N SER A 342 10.53 4.92 15.25
CA SER A 342 10.38 3.46 15.26
C SER A 342 10.92 2.92 16.58
N ASP A 343 10.69 1.64 16.85
CA ASP A 343 11.37 0.98 17.96
C ASP A 343 12.89 0.97 17.76
N ILE A 344 13.65 0.78 18.83
CA ILE A 344 15.12 0.80 18.78
C ILE A 344 15.68 -0.20 17.75
N PRO A 345 15.21 -1.47 17.68
CA PRO A 345 15.64 -2.42 16.68
C PRO A 345 15.40 -1.96 15.23
N ALA A 346 14.22 -1.42 14.93
CA ALA A 346 13.89 -0.92 13.60
C ALA A 346 14.69 0.33 13.24
N THR A 347 14.79 1.29 14.16
CA THR A 347 15.58 2.52 13.98
C THR A 347 17.03 2.18 13.65
N ARG A 348 17.64 1.25 14.38
CA ARG A 348 19.03 0.83 14.10
C ARG A 348 19.19 0.14 12.75
N LYS A 349 18.21 -0.68 12.35
CA LYS A 349 18.22 -1.33 11.02
C LYS A 349 18.12 -0.29 9.88
N CYS A 350 17.19 0.65 9.99
CA CYS A 350 16.99 1.68 8.99
C CYS A 350 18.19 2.64 8.91
N GLY A 351 18.78 2.98 10.05
CA GLY A 351 19.97 3.85 10.14
C GLY A 351 21.28 3.16 9.80
N GLY A 352 21.28 1.85 9.49
CA GLY A 352 22.49 1.09 9.17
C GLY A 352 23.40 0.80 10.36
N PHE A 353 22.89 0.96 11.59
CA PHE A 353 23.64 0.66 12.81
C PHE A 353 23.66 -0.84 13.13
N VAL A 354 24.65 -1.28 13.89
CA VAL A 354 24.70 -2.65 14.41
C VAL A 354 23.51 -2.94 15.34
N GLY A 355 23.11 -4.21 15.43
CA GLY A 355 21.97 -4.62 16.25
C GLY A 355 22.07 -4.17 17.72
N HIS A 356 20.94 -3.98 18.39
CA HIS A 356 20.86 -3.50 19.77
C HIS A 356 21.57 -4.39 20.81
N ASN A 357 21.80 -5.66 20.46
CA ASN A 357 22.54 -6.62 21.31
C ASN A 357 24.05 -6.64 21.01
N ALA A 358 24.56 -5.79 20.13
CA ALA A 358 26.00 -5.74 19.84
C ALA A 358 26.78 -5.11 20.99
N LYS A 359 27.95 -5.68 21.32
CA LYS A 359 28.83 -5.20 22.39
C LYS A 359 29.39 -3.78 22.16
N LYS A 360 29.43 -3.34 20.89
CA LYS A 360 29.79 -1.98 20.48
C LYS A 360 28.66 -1.47 19.61
N GLY A 361 27.75 -0.71 20.16
CA GLY A 361 26.61 -0.11 19.50
C GLY A 361 26.80 1.34 19.19
#